data_0cf6586b85158b1011981a3bc356ea8f
#
_entry.id   0cf6586b85158b1011981a3bc356ea8f
#
_cell.length_a   1.000
_cell.length_b   1.000
_cell.length_c   1.000
_cell.angle_alpha   90.00
_cell.angle_beta   90.00
_cell.angle_gamma   90.00
#
_symmetry.space_group_name_H-M   'P 1'
#
loop_
_entity.id
_entity.type
_entity.pdbx_description
1 polymer ?
#
loop_
_entity_poly.entity_id
_entity_poly.type
_entity_poly.pdbx_seq_one_letter_code
_entity_poly.pdbx_strand_id
1 'polypeptide(L)'
;MSDQTQDLTLDEIRALLAPILPRHAAFDGWRPEAVAMAAAEKNIDADVAALAFDGGAMGMIEAWFASIDARMLEVLPPEKLAAMSIRKKISALIETRLALLAPDREALRRAQAILAMPANAVRAAKLGWHAADIMWRAAGDTATDLNHYSKRATLGSIYAATLLTLSLIHISEPTRQEAI
;
A
#
# COMPACT_ATOMS: atom_id res chain seq x y z
N MET A 1 20.14 -20.59 15.92
CA MET A 1 18.82 -19.95 15.73
C MET A 1 18.59 -19.63 14.23
N SER A 2 18.77 -20.60 13.34
CA SER A 2 18.86 -20.34 11.89
C SER A 2 17.95 -21.24 11.04
N ASP A 3 16.90 -21.83 11.62
CA ASP A 3 16.14 -22.90 10.91
C ASP A 3 14.68 -22.55 10.58
N GLN A 4 14.17 -21.39 11.01
CA GLN A 4 12.76 -21.02 10.77
C GLN A 4 12.51 -20.29 9.44
N THR A 5 13.53 -19.85 8.73
CA THR A 5 13.37 -19.13 7.46
C THR A 5 13.39 -20.05 6.24
N GLN A 6 13.79 -21.31 6.39
CA GLN A 6 13.88 -22.28 5.28
C GLN A 6 12.53 -22.93 4.89
N ASP A 7 11.50 -22.84 5.76
CA ASP A 7 10.19 -23.47 5.53
C ASP A 7 9.07 -22.49 5.15
N LEU A 8 9.41 -21.21 4.87
CA LEU A 8 8.39 -20.22 4.50
C LEU A 8 7.88 -20.45 3.08
N THR A 9 6.57 -20.39 2.91
CA THR A 9 5.94 -20.35 1.59
C THR A 9 6.21 -19.02 0.89
N LEU A 10 6.08 -18.98 -0.44
CA LEU A 10 6.26 -17.73 -1.22
C LEU A 10 5.29 -16.62 -0.77
N ASP A 11 4.08 -16.97 -0.33
CA ASP A 11 3.11 -15.99 0.19
C ASP A 11 3.53 -15.43 1.55
N GLU A 12 4.09 -16.25 2.43
CA GLU A 12 4.65 -15.79 3.71
C GLU A 12 5.87 -14.91 3.51
N ILE A 13 6.76 -15.27 2.58
CA ILE A 13 7.91 -14.44 2.19
C ILE A 13 7.42 -13.09 1.64
N ARG A 14 6.43 -13.10 0.76
CA ARG A 14 5.80 -11.89 0.22
C ARG A 14 5.24 -11.01 1.34
N ALA A 15 4.48 -11.59 2.26
CA ALA A 15 3.89 -10.86 3.39
C ALA A 15 4.97 -10.28 4.33
N LEU A 16 6.07 -11.00 4.55
CA LEU A 16 7.17 -10.58 5.40
C LEU A 16 7.99 -9.44 4.77
N LEU A 17 8.24 -9.49 3.47
CA LEU A 17 9.05 -8.51 2.76
C LEU A 17 8.27 -7.26 2.32
N ALA A 18 6.98 -7.39 2.02
CA ALA A 18 6.15 -6.30 1.51
C ALA A 18 6.22 -5.01 2.34
N PRO A 19 6.18 -5.03 3.70
CA PRO A 19 6.24 -3.80 4.51
C PRO A 19 7.59 -3.08 4.48
N ILE A 20 8.67 -3.75 4.10
CA ILE A 20 10.02 -3.19 4.09
C ILE A 20 10.51 -2.81 2.68
N LEU A 21 9.88 -3.34 1.63
CA LEU A 21 10.19 -3.00 0.24
C LEU A 21 10.24 -1.50 -0.03
N PRO A 22 9.31 -0.64 0.46
CA PRO A 22 9.32 0.77 0.11
C PRO A 22 10.58 1.50 0.54
N ARG A 23 11.23 1.10 1.64
CA ARG A 23 12.51 1.72 2.06
C ARG A 23 13.61 1.53 1.02
N HIS A 24 13.69 0.34 0.41
CA HIS A 24 14.64 0.04 -0.65
C HIS A 24 14.18 0.63 -1.99
N ALA A 25 12.89 0.55 -2.30
CA ALA A 25 12.33 1.12 -3.52
C ALA A 25 12.42 2.65 -3.59
N ALA A 26 12.54 3.33 -2.46
CA ALA A 26 12.77 4.78 -2.42
C ALA A 26 14.12 5.16 -3.07
N PHE A 27 15.14 4.31 -3.01
CA PHE A 27 16.47 4.55 -3.59
C PHE A 27 16.60 3.92 -4.97
N ASP A 28 16.35 2.61 -5.07
CA ASP A 28 16.62 1.81 -6.28
C ASP A 28 15.43 1.73 -7.23
N GLY A 29 14.26 2.22 -6.81
CA GLY A 29 12.98 2.03 -7.50
C GLY A 29 12.37 0.65 -7.22
N TRP A 30 11.19 0.41 -7.75
CA TRP A 30 10.47 -0.87 -7.65
C TRP A 30 11.08 -1.90 -8.62
N ARG A 31 12.24 -2.41 -8.25
CA ARG A 31 13.08 -3.30 -9.05
C ARG A 31 13.49 -4.55 -8.26
N PRO A 32 14.00 -5.61 -8.94
CA PRO A 32 14.49 -6.81 -8.26
C PRO A 32 15.53 -6.53 -7.16
N GLU A 33 16.35 -5.49 -7.33
CA GLU A 33 17.35 -5.08 -6.34
C GLU A 33 16.73 -4.72 -5.00
N ALA A 34 15.55 -4.07 -5.00
CA ALA A 34 14.83 -3.76 -3.77
C ALA A 34 14.33 -5.02 -3.06
N VAL A 35 13.96 -6.06 -3.81
CA VAL A 35 13.60 -7.37 -3.24
C VAL A 35 14.82 -8.05 -2.64
N ALA A 36 15.96 -8.06 -3.34
CA ALA A 36 17.19 -8.66 -2.85
C ALA A 36 17.69 -7.99 -1.55
N MET A 37 17.61 -6.66 -1.48
CA MET A 37 17.97 -5.90 -0.26
C MET A 37 17.02 -6.21 0.91
N ALA A 38 15.71 -6.29 0.65
CA ALA A 38 14.73 -6.66 1.65
C ALA A 38 14.92 -8.12 2.14
N ALA A 39 15.24 -9.04 1.24
CA ALA A 39 15.54 -10.43 1.54
C ALA A 39 16.78 -10.56 2.44
N ALA A 40 17.86 -9.83 2.09
CA ALA A 40 19.08 -9.80 2.89
C ALA A 40 18.82 -9.30 4.33
N GLU A 41 17.98 -8.27 4.49
CA GLU A 41 17.59 -7.75 5.82
C GLU A 41 16.88 -8.81 6.68
N LYS A 42 16.16 -9.74 6.04
CA LYS A 42 15.40 -10.81 6.71
C LYS A 42 16.11 -12.17 6.71
N ASN A 43 17.35 -12.24 6.21
CA ASN A 43 18.10 -13.48 6.03
C ASN A 43 17.34 -14.53 5.19
N ILE A 44 16.64 -14.05 4.14
CA ILE A 44 15.95 -14.89 3.15
C ILE A 44 16.84 -15.00 1.92
N ASP A 45 16.87 -16.17 1.30
CA ASP A 45 17.56 -16.37 0.04
C ASP A 45 17.00 -15.45 -1.05
N ALA A 46 17.89 -14.77 -1.79
CA ALA A 46 17.48 -13.78 -2.77
C ALA A 46 16.73 -14.38 -3.97
N ASP A 47 17.10 -15.60 -4.39
CA ASP A 47 16.44 -16.26 -5.51
C ASP A 47 15.04 -16.72 -5.13
N VAL A 48 14.86 -17.22 -3.90
CA VAL A 48 13.54 -17.58 -3.35
C VAL A 48 12.67 -16.34 -3.19
N ALA A 49 13.24 -15.24 -2.69
CA ALA A 49 12.52 -13.96 -2.59
C ALA A 49 12.11 -13.43 -3.98
N ALA A 50 12.96 -13.56 -4.98
CA ALA A 50 12.64 -13.16 -6.35
C ALA A 50 11.43 -13.92 -6.91
N LEU A 51 11.30 -15.23 -6.60
CA LEU A 51 10.13 -16.02 -6.98
C LEU A 51 8.83 -15.52 -6.32
N ALA A 52 8.91 -15.03 -5.08
CA ALA A 52 7.75 -14.45 -4.40
C ALA A 52 7.25 -13.14 -5.05
N PHE A 53 8.09 -12.47 -5.86
CA PHE A 53 7.79 -11.20 -6.54
C PHE A 53 7.95 -11.28 -8.07
N ASP A 54 7.64 -12.42 -8.68
CA ASP A 54 7.69 -12.66 -10.12
C ASP A 54 6.84 -11.68 -10.96
N GLY A 55 5.83 -11.05 -10.34
CA GLY A 55 4.99 -10.00 -10.94
C GLY A 55 5.71 -8.66 -11.19
N GLY A 56 7.02 -8.57 -10.93
CA GLY A 56 7.85 -7.37 -11.13
C GLY A 56 7.39 -6.17 -10.29
N ALA A 57 7.62 -4.96 -10.78
CA ALA A 57 7.29 -3.72 -10.09
C ALA A 57 5.82 -3.66 -9.61
N MET A 58 4.89 -4.08 -10.46
CA MET A 58 3.47 -4.11 -10.09
C MET A 58 3.19 -5.11 -8.98
N GLY A 59 3.79 -6.30 -9.01
CA GLY A 59 3.65 -7.31 -7.95
C GLY A 59 4.17 -6.83 -6.60
N MET A 60 5.30 -6.11 -6.59
CA MET A 60 5.85 -5.47 -5.39
C MET A 60 4.91 -4.40 -4.82
N ILE A 61 4.40 -3.50 -5.68
CA ILE A 61 3.46 -2.43 -5.29
C ILE A 61 2.15 -3.03 -4.74
N GLU A 62 1.61 -4.05 -5.39
CA GLU A 62 0.40 -4.76 -4.94
C GLU A 62 0.61 -5.39 -3.56
N ALA A 63 1.74 -6.06 -3.34
CA ALA A 63 2.08 -6.66 -2.05
C ALA A 63 2.24 -5.60 -0.96
N TRP A 64 2.91 -4.47 -1.25
CA TRP A 64 3.04 -3.36 -0.32
C TRP A 64 1.68 -2.80 0.07
N PHE A 65 0.80 -2.51 -0.88
CA PHE A 65 -0.53 -1.99 -0.58
C PHE A 65 -1.38 -3.00 0.22
N ALA A 66 -1.25 -4.29 -0.06
CA ALA A 66 -1.90 -5.33 0.74
C ALA A 66 -1.38 -5.33 2.21
N SER A 67 -0.09 -5.10 2.43
CA SER A 67 0.47 -4.95 3.78
C SER A 67 -0.06 -3.70 4.51
N ILE A 68 -0.28 -2.60 3.79
CA ILE A 68 -0.92 -1.38 4.33
C ILE A 68 -2.37 -1.67 4.71
N ASP A 69 -3.12 -2.43 3.89
CA ASP A 69 -4.49 -2.84 4.19
C ASP A 69 -4.56 -3.67 5.47
N ALA A 70 -3.70 -4.67 5.60
CA ALA A 70 -3.63 -5.52 6.80
C ALA A 70 -3.34 -4.67 8.06
N ARG A 71 -2.32 -3.82 8.00
CA ARG A 71 -1.97 -2.92 9.12
C ARG A 71 -3.07 -1.93 9.47
N MET A 72 -3.78 -1.40 8.48
CA MET A 72 -4.92 -0.52 8.71
C MET A 72 -6.01 -1.23 9.52
N LEU A 73 -6.32 -2.49 9.19
CA LEU A 73 -7.32 -3.30 9.91
C LEU A 73 -6.85 -3.67 11.32
N GLU A 74 -5.55 -3.87 11.54
CA GLU A 74 -4.98 -4.07 12.87
C GLU A 74 -5.09 -2.81 13.76
N VAL A 75 -4.84 -1.63 13.19
CA VAL A 75 -4.94 -0.34 13.91
C VAL A 75 -6.39 0.01 14.22
N LEU A 76 -7.31 -0.32 13.30
CA LEU A 76 -8.76 -0.06 13.38
C LEU A 76 -9.56 -1.37 13.33
N PRO A 77 -9.47 -2.21 14.38
CA PRO A 77 -10.26 -3.43 14.47
C PRO A 77 -11.77 -3.11 14.59
N PRO A 78 -12.65 -4.07 14.31
CA PRO A 78 -14.10 -3.88 14.31
C PRO A 78 -14.63 -3.24 15.58
N GLU A 79 -14.07 -3.53 16.74
CA GLU A 79 -14.47 -2.99 18.05
C GLU A 79 -14.28 -1.48 18.13
N LYS A 80 -13.17 -0.95 17.58
CA LYS A 80 -12.92 0.50 17.52
C LYS A 80 -13.86 1.20 16.57
N LEU A 81 -14.25 0.54 15.50
CA LEU A 81 -15.16 1.10 14.50
C LEU A 81 -16.62 1.03 14.93
N ALA A 82 -17.01 0.08 15.80
CA ALA A 82 -18.40 -0.20 16.14
C ALA A 82 -19.19 1.03 16.61
N ALA A 83 -18.59 1.89 17.45
CA ALA A 83 -19.23 3.08 18.01
C ALA A 83 -19.27 4.28 17.05
N MET A 84 -18.66 4.18 15.86
CA MET A 84 -18.56 5.29 14.93
C MET A 84 -19.70 5.29 13.91
N SER A 85 -20.16 6.49 13.47
CA SER A 85 -21.00 6.60 12.29
C SER A 85 -20.25 6.18 11.03
N ILE A 86 -20.96 5.76 9.97
CA ILE A 86 -20.35 5.32 8.69
C ILE A 86 -19.37 6.36 8.15
N ARG A 87 -19.73 7.64 8.16
CA ARG A 87 -18.83 8.72 7.72
C ARG A 87 -17.54 8.75 8.55
N LYS A 88 -17.62 8.66 9.87
CA LYS A 88 -16.44 8.64 10.75
C LYS A 88 -15.58 7.41 10.53
N LYS A 89 -16.19 6.24 10.30
CA LYS A 89 -15.48 5.01 9.98
C LYS A 89 -14.64 5.17 8.69
N ILE A 90 -15.26 5.65 7.61
CA ILE A 90 -14.58 5.86 6.32
C ILE A 90 -13.45 6.90 6.47
N SER A 91 -13.69 8.04 7.15
CA SER A 91 -12.64 9.03 7.40
C SER A 91 -11.47 8.43 8.18
N ALA A 92 -11.73 7.71 9.27
CA ALA A 92 -10.69 7.09 10.09
C ALA A 92 -9.87 6.05 9.30
N LEU A 93 -10.52 5.25 8.45
CA LEU A 93 -9.85 4.26 7.60
C LEU A 93 -8.93 4.95 6.57
N ILE A 94 -9.41 6.00 5.90
CA ILE A 94 -8.60 6.79 4.96
C ILE A 94 -7.40 7.41 5.68
N GLU A 95 -7.65 8.13 6.78
CA GLU A 95 -6.60 8.80 7.57
C GLU A 95 -5.54 7.83 8.07
N THR A 96 -5.94 6.67 8.58
CA THR A 96 -5.02 5.62 9.02
C THR A 96 -4.18 5.10 7.85
N ARG A 97 -4.80 4.84 6.70
CA ARG A 97 -4.09 4.37 5.52
C ARG A 97 -3.08 5.40 5.01
N LEU A 98 -3.45 6.68 4.99
CA LEU A 98 -2.54 7.78 4.62
C LEU A 98 -1.39 7.93 5.61
N ALA A 99 -1.66 7.82 6.91
CA ALA A 99 -0.64 7.86 7.96
C ALA A 99 0.37 6.71 7.83
N LEU A 100 -0.09 5.51 7.44
CA LEU A 100 0.77 4.35 7.19
C LEU A 100 1.65 4.51 5.94
N LEU A 101 1.19 5.25 4.94
CA LEU A 101 1.92 5.53 3.70
C LEU A 101 2.86 6.75 3.82
N ALA A 102 2.58 7.66 4.76
CA ALA A 102 3.29 8.92 4.89
C ALA A 102 4.82 8.80 5.10
N PRO A 103 5.35 7.78 5.82
CA PRO A 103 6.80 7.61 5.95
C PRO A 103 7.50 7.28 4.63
N ASP A 104 6.80 6.62 3.70
CA ASP A 104 7.35 6.06 2.46
C ASP A 104 6.96 6.89 1.21
N ARG A 105 6.88 8.23 1.34
CA ARG A 105 6.38 9.12 0.27
C ARG A 105 7.15 9.01 -1.04
N GLU A 106 8.48 8.84 -1.00
CA GLU A 106 9.27 8.71 -2.22
C GLU A 106 8.98 7.38 -2.93
N ALA A 107 8.86 6.29 -2.19
CA ALA A 107 8.43 5.01 -2.75
C ALA A 107 7.02 5.11 -3.33
N LEU A 108 6.11 5.82 -2.63
CA LEU A 108 4.74 6.07 -3.10
C LEU A 108 4.74 6.87 -4.41
N ARG A 109 5.54 7.94 -4.51
CA ARG A 109 5.67 8.75 -5.72
C ARG A 109 6.15 7.91 -6.92
N ARG A 110 7.16 7.05 -6.71
CA ARG A 110 7.66 6.13 -7.73
C ARG A 110 6.62 5.07 -8.10
N ALA A 111 5.88 4.54 -7.13
CA ALA A 111 4.78 3.60 -7.38
C ALA A 111 3.69 4.25 -8.24
N GLN A 112 3.29 5.48 -7.93
CA GLN A 112 2.29 6.21 -8.70
C GLN A 112 2.71 6.45 -10.16
N ALA A 113 3.99 6.74 -10.41
CA ALA A 113 4.50 6.86 -11.77
C ALA A 113 4.36 5.56 -12.57
N ILE A 114 4.58 4.40 -11.91
CA ILE A 114 4.39 3.07 -12.52
C ILE A 114 2.90 2.80 -12.75
N LEU A 115 2.05 3.08 -11.75
CA LEU A 115 0.60 2.89 -11.84
C LEU A 115 -0.05 3.76 -12.93
N ALA A 116 0.49 4.95 -13.19
CA ALA A 116 0.02 5.86 -14.23
C ALA A 116 0.38 5.42 -15.66
N MET A 117 1.25 4.43 -15.84
CA MET A 117 1.58 3.91 -17.17
C MET A 117 0.36 3.25 -17.82
N PRO A 118 0.05 3.52 -19.10
CA PRO A 118 -1.10 2.92 -19.78
C PRO A 118 -1.17 1.40 -19.70
N ALA A 119 -0.01 0.72 -19.78
CA ALA A 119 0.10 -0.74 -19.65
C ALA A 119 -0.39 -1.26 -18.29
N ASN A 120 -0.36 -0.43 -17.24
CA ASN A 120 -0.74 -0.81 -15.88
C ASN A 120 -2.15 -0.31 -15.48
N ALA A 121 -2.85 0.41 -16.35
CA ALA A 121 -4.11 1.08 -16.01
C ALA A 121 -5.18 0.13 -15.42
N VAL A 122 -5.32 -1.07 -15.97
CA VAL A 122 -6.29 -2.06 -15.45
C VAL A 122 -5.89 -2.55 -14.05
N ARG A 123 -4.60 -2.83 -13.82
CA ARG A 123 -4.11 -3.26 -12.51
C ARG A 123 -4.22 -2.14 -11.48
N ALA A 124 -3.90 -0.91 -11.87
CA ALA A 124 -4.04 0.28 -11.03
C ALA A 124 -5.51 0.52 -10.62
N ALA A 125 -6.44 0.39 -11.57
CA ALA A 125 -7.88 0.49 -11.28
C ALA A 125 -8.35 -0.60 -10.31
N LYS A 126 -7.87 -1.84 -10.48
CA LYS A 126 -8.17 -2.95 -9.54
C LYS A 126 -7.62 -2.68 -8.14
N LEU A 127 -6.42 -2.11 -8.00
CA LEU A 127 -5.85 -1.72 -6.70
C LEU A 127 -6.70 -0.65 -6.01
N GLY A 128 -7.09 0.40 -6.73
CA GLY A 128 -7.98 1.44 -6.19
C GLY A 128 -9.34 0.89 -5.77
N TRP A 129 -9.91 0.00 -6.57
CA TRP A 129 -11.16 -0.70 -6.24
C TRP A 129 -11.02 -1.56 -4.99
N HIS A 130 -9.94 -2.35 -4.89
CA HIS A 130 -9.67 -3.22 -3.75
C HIS A 130 -9.53 -2.42 -2.45
N ALA A 131 -8.77 -1.32 -2.48
CA ALA A 131 -8.63 -0.44 -1.33
C ALA A 131 -9.99 0.13 -0.87
N ALA A 132 -10.83 0.58 -1.81
CA ALA A 132 -12.17 1.07 -1.50
C ALA A 132 -13.08 -0.05 -0.94
N ASP A 133 -13.01 -1.26 -1.50
CA ASP A 133 -13.79 -2.40 -1.06
C ASP A 133 -13.44 -2.81 0.37
N ILE A 134 -12.16 -2.91 0.71
CA ILE A 134 -11.70 -3.21 2.08
C ILE A 134 -12.20 -2.15 3.06
N MET A 135 -12.09 -0.87 2.74
CA MET A 135 -12.55 0.21 3.61
C MET A 135 -14.07 0.18 3.81
N TRP A 136 -14.86 -0.07 2.75
CA TRP A 136 -16.32 -0.19 2.88
C TRP A 136 -16.74 -1.41 3.67
N ARG A 137 -16.09 -2.56 3.47
CA ARG A 137 -16.35 -3.77 4.29
C ARG A 137 -16.01 -3.55 5.75
N ALA A 138 -14.85 -2.95 6.05
CA ALA A 138 -14.47 -2.61 7.42
C ALA A 138 -15.45 -1.62 8.07
N ALA A 139 -16.03 -0.70 7.30
CA ALA A 139 -17.08 0.20 7.77
C ALA A 139 -18.42 -0.49 8.03
N GLY A 140 -18.59 -1.77 7.62
CA GLY A 140 -19.81 -2.56 7.80
C GLY A 140 -20.78 -2.48 6.61
N ASP A 141 -20.28 -2.14 5.42
CA ASP A 141 -21.12 -2.11 4.21
C ASP A 141 -21.41 -3.54 3.71
N THR A 142 -22.70 -3.87 3.63
CA THR A 142 -23.21 -5.17 3.13
C THR A 142 -23.98 -5.02 1.82
N ALA A 143 -23.93 -3.84 1.17
CA ALA A 143 -24.64 -3.61 -0.08
C ALA A 143 -24.16 -4.54 -1.19
N THR A 144 -25.10 -5.06 -1.98
CA THR A 144 -24.86 -5.93 -3.15
C THR A 144 -25.47 -5.35 -4.43
N ASP A 145 -26.16 -4.22 -4.31
CA ASP A 145 -26.87 -3.54 -5.39
C ASP A 145 -25.99 -2.47 -6.10
N LEU A 146 -26.61 -1.59 -6.88
CA LEU A 146 -25.92 -0.51 -7.59
C LEU A 146 -25.14 0.40 -6.64
N ASN A 147 -25.59 0.56 -5.38
CA ASN A 147 -24.88 1.33 -4.37
C ASN A 147 -23.53 0.71 -4.02
N HIS A 148 -23.37 -0.61 -4.10
CA HIS A 148 -22.11 -1.31 -3.93
C HIS A 148 -21.02 -0.72 -4.85
N TYR A 149 -21.36 -0.60 -6.14
CA TYR A 149 -20.44 -0.13 -7.16
C TYR A 149 -20.17 1.38 -7.06
N SER A 150 -21.23 2.19 -6.90
CA SER A 150 -21.09 3.65 -6.84
C SER A 150 -20.29 4.12 -5.62
N LYS A 151 -20.51 3.54 -4.44
CA LYS A 151 -19.75 3.83 -3.23
C LYS A 151 -18.26 3.55 -3.41
N ARG A 152 -17.92 2.39 -3.98
CA ARG A 152 -16.53 1.97 -4.19
C ARG A 152 -15.84 2.81 -5.26
N ALA A 153 -16.51 3.10 -6.36
CA ALA A 153 -15.98 3.97 -7.41
C ALA A 153 -15.71 5.40 -6.88
N THR A 154 -16.66 5.97 -6.13
CA THR A 154 -16.51 7.30 -5.55
C THR A 154 -15.36 7.33 -4.53
N LEU A 155 -15.31 6.38 -3.60
CA LEU A 155 -14.26 6.31 -2.59
C LEU A 155 -12.89 6.09 -3.23
N GLY A 156 -12.79 5.18 -4.19
CA GLY A 156 -11.55 4.90 -4.93
C GLY A 156 -11.01 6.12 -5.66
N SER A 157 -11.89 6.91 -6.29
CA SER A 157 -11.50 8.15 -6.98
C SER A 157 -10.99 9.22 -6.01
N ILE A 158 -11.71 9.44 -4.90
CA ILE A 158 -11.30 10.40 -3.85
C ILE A 158 -9.96 9.96 -3.24
N TYR A 159 -9.82 8.68 -2.92
CA TYR A 159 -8.61 8.13 -2.34
C TYR A 159 -7.42 8.26 -3.30
N ALA A 160 -7.59 7.96 -4.59
CA ALA A 160 -6.54 8.14 -5.58
C ALA A 160 -6.08 9.60 -5.69
N ALA A 161 -7.02 10.56 -5.72
CA ALA A 161 -6.70 11.99 -5.71
C ALA A 161 -5.95 12.41 -4.43
N THR A 162 -6.34 11.87 -3.28
CA THR A 162 -5.67 12.14 -2.00
C THR A 162 -4.24 11.58 -1.97
N LEU A 163 -4.01 10.38 -2.52
CA LEU A 163 -2.67 9.81 -2.65
C LEU A 163 -1.76 10.64 -3.54
N LEU A 164 -2.28 11.16 -4.66
CA LEU A 164 -1.53 12.08 -5.54
C LEU A 164 -1.11 13.33 -4.75
N THR A 165 -2.03 13.93 -4.01
CA THR A 165 -1.73 15.10 -3.17
C THR A 165 -0.67 14.77 -2.11
N LEU A 166 -0.78 13.64 -1.41
CA LEU A 166 0.19 13.20 -0.39
C LEU A 166 1.60 13.08 -0.96
N SER A 167 1.74 12.57 -2.19
CA SER A 167 3.04 12.40 -2.84
C SER A 167 3.65 13.73 -3.33
N LEU A 168 2.81 14.76 -3.58
CA LEU A 168 3.23 16.05 -4.11
C LEU A 168 3.55 17.11 -3.03
N ILE A 169 3.08 16.93 -1.79
CA ILE A 169 3.23 17.93 -0.72
C ILE A 169 4.70 18.32 -0.45
N HIS A 170 5.67 17.42 -0.70
CA HIS A 170 7.09 17.73 -0.51
C HIS A 170 7.75 18.54 -1.63
N ILE A 171 7.09 18.67 -2.80
CA ILE A 171 7.62 19.47 -3.91
C ILE A 171 7.40 20.96 -3.66
N SER A 172 6.49 21.33 -2.78
CA SER A 172 6.06 22.71 -2.52
C SER A 172 6.49 23.30 -1.18
N GLU A 173 7.31 22.62 -0.36
CA GLU A 173 8.01 23.30 0.74
C GLU A 173 9.25 24.03 0.16
N PRO A 174 9.17 25.37 -0.08
CA PRO A 174 10.36 26.13 -0.36
C PRO A 174 11.24 26.06 0.90
N THR A 175 12.49 25.73 0.72
CA THR A 175 13.58 25.82 1.70
C THR A 175 13.45 27.13 2.49
N ARG A 176 12.79 27.06 3.65
CA ARG A 176 12.73 28.15 4.63
C ARG A 176 14.01 28.14 5.49
N GLN A 177 15.17 27.98 4.86
CA GLN A 177 16.47 27.93 5.53
C GLN A 177 17.54 28.80 4.85
N GLU A 178 17.14 29.89 4.17
CA GLU A 178 18.10 30.94 3.83
C GLU A 178 17.46 32.30 4.07
N ALA A 179 17.33 32.68 5.34
CA ALA A 179 17.15 34.07 5.76
C ALA A 179 17.52 34.19 7.25
N ILE A 180 18.83 34.09 7.56
CA ILE A 180 19.47 34.76 8.70
C ILE A 180 20.85 35.21 8.26
#